data_3f9f41f7b2ff688edd5008bd38118e18
#
_entry.id   3f9f41f7b2ff688edd5008bd38118e18
#
_cell.length_a   1.000
_cell.length_b   1.000
_cell.length_c   1.000
_cell.angle_alpha   90.00
_cell.angle_beta   90.00
_cell.angle_gamma   90.00
#
_symmetry.space_group_name_H-M   'P 1'
#
loop_
_entity.id
_entity.type
_entity.pdbx_description
1 polymer ?
#
loop_
_entity_poly.entity_id
_entity_poly.type
_entity_poly.pdbx_seq_one_letter_code
_entity_poly.pdbx_strand_id
1 'polypeptide(L)'
;MTNKEFLTKVSRMQREFKELYIKTGLVGISSEYFHIEATLFHELEKKNLLEHISKTLNKKKDQWTCVAMTQDGVKVIALEDVEAIEDKR
;
A
#
# COMPACT_ATOMS: atom_id res chain seq x y z
N MET A 1 -3.55 -5.99 -28.62
CA MET A 1 -3.39 -7.14 -27.67
C MET A 1 -4.47 -8.18 -27.95
N THR A 2 -4.10 -9.43 -28.12
CA THR A 2 -5.07 -10.52 -28.30
C THR A 2 -5.67 -10.89 -26.94
N ASN A 3 -6.83 -11.57 -26.97
CA ASN A 3 -7.45 -12.06 -25.73
C ASN A 3 -6.54 -13.04 -24.99
N LYS A 4 -5.80 -13.84 -25.72
CA LYS A 4 -4.85 -14.78 -25.13
C LYS A 4 -3.71 -14.06 -24.42
N GLU A 5 -3.16 -13.01 -25.01
CA GLU A 5 -2.13 -12.20 -24.39
C GLU A 5 -2.63 -11.50 -23.14
N PHE A 6 -3.85 -10.98 -23.20
CA PHE A 6 -4.49 -10.34 -22.05
C PHE A 6 -4.61 -11.33 -20.88
N LEU A 7 -5.14 -12.52 -21.13
CA LEU A 7 -5.29 -13.53 -20.07
C LEU A 7 -3.94 -13.95 -19.48
N THR A 8 -2.92 -14.08 -20.33
CA THR A 8 -1.56 -14.43 -19.87
C THR A 8 -1.01 -13.35 -18.95
N LYS A 9 -1.17 -12.08 -19.31
CA LYS A 9 -0.68 -10.95 -18.50
C LYS A 9 -1.42 -10.85 -17.18
N VAL A 10 -2.75 -10.99 -17.20
CA VAL A 10 -3.56 -10.93 -15.98
C VAL A 10 -3.18 -12.05 -15.02
N SER A 11 -2.99 -13.26 -15.53
CA SER A 11 -2.59 -14.41 -14.71
C SER A 11 -1.22 -14.20 -14.07
N ARG A 12 -0.28 -13.60 -14.81
CA ARG A 12 1.05 -13.26 -14.28
C ARG A 12 0.93 -12.24 -13.17
N MET A 13 0.17 -11.16 -13.40
CA MET A 13 -0.03 -10.11 -12.40
C MET A 13 -0.66 -10.67 -11.12
N GLN A 14 -1.64 -11.56 -11.26
CA GLN A 14 -2.29 -12.17 -10.11
C GLN A 14 -1.29 -12.99 -9.28
N ARG A 15 -0.42 -13.77 -9.92
CA ARG A 15 0.59 -14.55 -9.22
C ARG A 15 1.60 -13.65 -8.49
N GLU A 16 2.08 -12.60 -9.16
CA GLU A 16 3.00 -11.64 -8.56
C GLU A 16 2.37 -10.93 -7.38
N PHE A 17 1.12 -10.49 -7.52
CA PHE A 17 0.37 -9.88 -6.43
C PHE A 17 0.25 -10.81 -5.23
N LYS A 18 -0.10 -12.08 -5.47
CA LYS A 18 -0.27 -13.06 -4.41
C LYS A 18 1.03 -13.28 -3.62
N GLU A 19 2.16 -13.32 -4.31
CA GLU A 19 3.46 -13.43 -3.65
C GLU A 19 3.76 -12.22 -2.78
N LEU A 20 3.50 -11.03 -3.29
CA LEU A 20 3.72 -9.78 -2.54
C LEU A 20 2.77 -9.68 -1.34
N TYR A 21 1.52 -10.07 -1.51
CA TYR A 21 0.55 -10.06 -0.43
C TYR A 21 0.99 -10.93 0.75
N ILE A 22 1.48 -12.12 0.45
CA ILE A 22 1.90 -13.07 1.49
C ILE A 22 3.22 -12.63 2.16
N LYS A 23 4.17 -12.11 1.38
CA LYS A 23 5.54 -11.88 1.85
C LYS A 23 5.84 -10.47 2.33
N THR A 24 5.12 -9.46 1.85
CA THR A 24 5.57 -8.06 2.02
C THR A 24 4.56 -7.12 2.64
N GLY A 25 3.30 -7.54 2.83
CA GLY A 25 2.27 -6.64 3.37
C GLY A 25 1.55 -5.80 2.33
N LEU A 26 1.60 -6.20 1.06
CA LEU A 26 0.79 -5.56 0.02
C LEU A 26 -0.66 -6.03 0.17
N VAL A 27 -1.59 -5.08 0.37
CA VAL A 27 -3.00 -5.37 0.61
C VAL A 27 -3.82 -5.32 -0.66
N GLY A 28 -3.54 -4.39 -1.56
CA GLY A 28 -4.29 -4.26 -2.80
C GLY A 28 -3.57 -3.41 -3.84
N ILE A 29 -4.00 -3.55 -5.08
CA ILE A 29 -3.47 -2.78 -6.21
C ILE A 29 -4.63 -2.20 -6.99
N SER A 30 -4.56 -0.90 -7.31
CA SER A 30 -5.46 -0.27 -8.26
C SER A 30 -4.63 0.37 -9.36
N SER A 31 -5.30 0.95 -10.36
CA SER A 31 -4.60 1.65 -11.45
C SER A 31 -3.89 2.92 -11.00
N GLU A 32 -4.21 3.43 -9.81
CA GLU A 32 -3.69 4.70 -9.33
C GLU A 32 -2.77 4.60 -8.12
N TYR A 33 -2.88 3.53 -7.32
CA TYR A 33 -2.09 3.41 -6.10
C TYR A 33 -1.96 1.97 -5.66
N PHE A 34 -0.98 1.72 -4.78
CA PHE A 34 -0.84 0.47 -4.04
C PHE A 34 -1.32 0.66 -2.61
N HIS A 35 -2.15 -0.26 -2.13
CA HIS A 35 -2.57 -0.28 -0.74
C HIS A 35 -1.67 -1.27 0.01
N ILE A 36 -0.94 -0.79 1.02
CA ILE A 36 -0.02 -1.60 1.81
C ILE A 36 -0.42 -1.55 3.28
N GLU A 37 0.09 -2.49 4.07
CA GLU A 37 -0.13 -2.47 5.50
C GLU A 37 0.61 -1.28 6.16
N ALA A 38 0.04 -0.76 7.25
CA ALA A 38 0.63 0.37 7.96
C ALA A 38 2.05 0.06 8.45
N THR A 39 2.30 -1.16 8.89
CA THR A 39 3.62 -1.60 9.36
C THR A 39 4.66 -1.45 8.25
N LEU A 40 4.31 -1.89 7.03
CA LEU A 40 5.20 -1.76 5.87
C LEU A 40 5.39 -0.28 5.52
N PHE A 41 4.33 0.53 5.56
CA PHE A 41 4.42 1.96 5.27
C PHE A 41 5.45 2.64 6.21
N HIS A 42 5.36 2.38 7.51
CA HIS A 42 6.28 2.97 8.48
C HIS A 42 7.72 2.48 8.27
N GLU A 43 7.90 1.24 7.90
CA GLU A 43 9.21 0.70 7.58
C GLU A 43 9.83 1.40 6.37
N LEU A 44 9.06 1.59 5.30
CA LEU A 44 9.52 2.29 4.11
C LEU A 44 9.82 3.77 4.40
N GLU A 45 8.98 4.41 5.21
CA GLU A 45 9.20 5.79 5.66
C GLU A 45 10.52 5.91 6.43
N LYS A 46 10.74 5.00 7.37
CA LYS A 46 11.95 4.98 8.19
C LYS A 46 13.23 4.79 7.37
N LYS A 47 13.13 4.04 6.27
CA LYS A 47 14.25 3.81 5.36
C LYS A 47 14.42 4.91 4.32
N ASN A 48 13.62 5.97 4.38
CA ASN A 48 13.63 7.09 3.43
C ASN A 48 13.33 6.67 1.99
N LEU A 49 12.47 5.69 1.82
CA LEU A 49 12.06 5.20 0.50
C LEU A 49 10.76 5.84 -0.01
N LEU A 50 10.11 6.67 0.81
CA LEU A 50 8.87 7.36 0.46
C LEU A 50 9.07 8.86 0.42
N GLU A 51 8.35 9.53 -0.51
CA GLU A 51 8.34 10.98 -0.66
C GLU A 51 6.92 11.52 -0.54
N HIS A 52 6.79 12.81 -0.28
CA HIS A 52 5.49 13.51 -0.20
C HIS A 52 4.53 12.83 0.77
N ILE A 53 5.03 12.47 1.95
CA ILE A 53 4.25 11.78 2.96
C ILE A 53 3.18 12.69 3.54
N SER A 54 1.94 12.22 3.57
CA SER A 54 0.81 12.93 4.15
C SER A 54 0.00 11.96 5.01
N LYS A 55 -0.35 12.39 6.22
CA LYS A 55 -1.14 11.58 7.16
C LYS A 55 -2.35 12.38 7.58
N THR A 56 -3.55 11.84 7.31
CA THR A 56 -4.82 12.52 7.60
C THR A 56 -5.67 11.64 8.51
N LEU A 57 -6.20 12.23 9.57
CA LEU A 57 -7.07 11.51 10.49
C LEU A 57 -8.50 11.50 9.97
N ASN A 58 -9.08 10.30 9.82
CA ASN A 58 -10.48 10.14 9.54
C ASN A 58 -11.23 9.91 10.86
N LYS A 59 -11.85 10.97 11.37
CA LYS A 59 -12.52 10.93 12.68
C LYS A 59 -13.72 9.98 12.71
N LYS A 60 -14.39 9.78 11.58
CA LYS A 60 -15.57 8.90 11.53
C LYS A 60 -15.21 7.43 11.69
N LYS A 61 -14.01 7.05 11.25
CA LYS A 61 -13.55 5.67 11.29
C LYS A 61 -12.46 5.43 12.33
N ASP A 62 -12.07 6.47 13.07
CA ASP A 62 -10.94 6.42 14.00
C ASP A 62 -9.70 5.80 13.34
N GLN A 63 -9.35 6.33 12.18
CA GLN A 63 -8.33 5.73 11.34
C GLN A 63 -7.49 6.81 10.68
N TRP A 64 -6.19 6.59 10.64
CA TRP A 64 -5.25 7.41 9.90
C TRP A 64 -5.14 6.93 8.46
N THR A 65 -5.20 7.85 7.52
CA THR A 65 -4.91 7.57 6.12
C THR A 65 -3.52 8.11 5.82
N CYS A 66 -2.60 7.22 5.53
CA CYS A 66 -1.21 7.57 5.20
C CYS A 66 -1.03 7.47 3.69
N VAL A 67 -0.56 8.53 3.08
CA VAL A 67 -0.34 8.60 1.63
C VAL A 67 1.08 9.04 1.37
N ALA A 68 1.74 8.43 0.40
CA ALA A 68 3.08 8.81 0.01
C ALA A 68 3.34 8.41 -1.44
N MET A 69 4.50 8.78 -1.96
CA MET A 69 4.94 8.38 -3.29
C MET A 69 6.31 7.72 -3.20
N THR A 70 6.53 6.73 -4.03
CA THR A 70 7.86 6.15 -4.20
C THR A 70 8.71 7.08 -5.07
N GLN A 71 10.01 6.84 -5.09
CA GLN A 71 10.91 7.60 -5.95
C GLN A 71 10.59 7.46 -7.43
N ASP A 72 9.98 6.35 -7.82
CA ASP A 72 9.53 6.10 -9.20
C ASP A 72 8.19 6.76 -9.53
N GLY A 73 7.60 7.49 -8.58
CA GLY A 73 6.35 8.20 -8.82
C GLY A 73 5.09 7.36 -8.62
N VAL A 74 5.20 6.23 -7.93
CA VAL A 74 4.06 5.37 -7.63
C VAL A 74 3.44 5.79 -6.30
N LYS A 75 2.12 5.98 -6.28
CA LYS A 75 1.40 6.35 -5.07
C LYS A 75 1.14 5.13 -4.20
N VAL A 76 1.39 5.25 -2.90
CA VAL A 76 1.08 4.21 -1.92
C VAL A 76 0.17 4.77 -0.84
N ILE A 77 -0.74 3.94 -0.36
CA ILE A 77 -1.70 4.29 0.69
C ILE A 77 -1.66 3.20 1.76
N ALA A 78 -1.74 3.61 3.02
CA ALA A 78 -1.89 2.70 4.15
C ALA A 78 -2.93 3.26 5.11
N LEU A 79 -3.68 2.37 5.75
CA LEU A 79 -4.67 2.73 6.75
C LEU A 79 -4.19 2.19 8.09
N GLU A 80 -4.25 3.01 9.13
CA GLU A 80 -3.81 2.62 10.46
C GLU A 80 -4.85 3.02 11.50
N ASP A 81 -5.27 2.09 12.34
CA ASP A 81 -6.25 2.33 13.38
C ASP A 81 -5.66 3.18 14.49
N VAL A 82 -6.44 4.17 14.96
CA VAL A 82 -6.02 5.04 16.06
C VAL A 82 -5.73 4.24 17.32
N GLU A 83 -6.56 3.24 17.61
CA GLU A 83 -6.38 2.39 18.79
C GLU A 83 -5.04 1.65 18.78
N ALA A 84 -4.60 1.19 17.61
CA ALA A 84 -3.30 0.52 17.48
C ALA A 84 -2.14 1.45 17.82
N ILE A 85 -2.27 2.74 17.57
CA ILE A 85 -1.27 3.74 17.92
C ILE A 85 -1.28 4.01 19.42
N GLU A 86 -2.46 4.12 20.02
CA GLU A 86 -2.61 4.38 21.46
C GLU A 86 -2.08 3.23 22.30
N ASP A 87 -2.33 1.99 21.88
CA ASP A 87 -1.85 0.80 22.59
C ASP A 87 -0.33 0.70 22.62
N LYS A 88 0.37 1.41 21.77
CA LYS A 88 1.84 1.42 21.74
C LYS A 88 2.47 2.45 22.67
N ARG A 89 1.66 3.24 23.31
CA ARG A 89 2.10 4.20 24.30
C ARG A 89 2.27 3.51 25.66
#